data_39235f6d2c4047a6555f8c7194c6ea16
#
_entry.id   39235f6d2c4047a6555f8c7194c6ea16
#
_cell.length_a   1.000
_cell.length_b   1.000
_cell.length_c   1.000
_cell.angle_alpha   90.00
_cell.angle_beta   90.00
_cell.angle_gamma   90.00
#
_symmetry.space_group_name_H-M   'P 1'
#
loop_
_entity.id
_entity.type
_entity.pdbx_description
1 polymer ?
#
loop_
_entity_poly.entity_id
_entity_poly.type
_entity_poly.pdbx_seq_one_letter_code
_entity_poly.pdbx_strand_id
1 'polypeptide(L)'
;EINLGAMRRNLQKFQAKLEADTLVMAMVKASGYGTGSFEVARALEEMHIDYLGVAFAQEALSLRAQGIQCPILVLNSEAAQLPMLAQAGCEVELFDPHQLKDWLAGPLQENLLQVHIKVDTGMHRLGFKPAALQELLRVLQLRKDIVVTGIMTHLSASNDPAEDAFTKAQLAQFKTACDQIRQYYPGAKGHALNSYGIARHTEAQHQMVRLGLGLYGLGTYDGIGRLEEVLAWKCTVSQVG
;
A
#
# COMPACT_ATOMS: atom_id res chain seq x y z
N GLU A 1 22.96 -7.53 -9.12
CA GLU A 1 22.19 -7.33 -10.36
C GLU A 1 20.69 -7.37 -10.06
N ILE A 2 19.93 -6.48 -10.71
CA ILE A 2 18.48 -6.40 -10.60
C ILE A 2 17.88 -6.71 -11.97
N ASN A 3 17.01 -7.72 -12.03
CA ASN A 3 16.36 -8.14 -13.28
C ASN A 3 14.95 -7.55 -13.37
N LEU A 4 14.84 -6.36 -13.98
CA LEU A 4 13.56 -5.68 -14.20
C LEU A 4 12.62 -6.46 -15.14
N GLY A 5 13.16 -7.28 -16.06
CA GLY A 5 12.36 -8.16 -16.90
C GLY A 5 11.67 -9.27 -16.09
N ALA A 6 12.37 -9.86 -15.12
CA ALA A 6 11.78 -10.81 -14.18
C ALA A 6 10.67 -10.15 -13.32
N MET A 7 10.93 -8.92 -12.84
CA MET A 7 9.93 -8.14 -12.10
C MET A 7 8.66 -7.91 -12.93
N ARG A 8 8.78 -7.53 -14.19
CA ARG A 8 7.64 -7.37 -15.13
C ARG A 8 6.84 -8.66 -15.26
N ARG A 9 7.50 -9.81 -15.47
CA ARG A 9 6.81 -11.09 -15.60
C ARG A 9 6.14 -11.52 -14.29
N ASN A 10 6.76 -11.25 -13.14
CA ASN A 10 6.12 -11.48 -11.86
C ASN A 10 4.87 -10.60 -11.69
N LEU A 11 4.94 -9.30 -11.99
CA LEU A 11 3.79 -8.41 -11.97
C LEU A 11 2.65 -8.95 -12.82
N GLN A 12 2.92 -9.34 -14.08
CA GLN A 12 1.92 -9.88 -15.00
C GLN A 12 1.24 -11.15 -14.46
N LYS A 13 1.97 -12.03 -13.77
CA LYS A 13 1.39 -13.23 -13.14
C LYS A 13 0.37 -12.89 -12.06
N PHE A 14 0.63 -11.85 -11.26
CA PHE A 14 -0.33 -11.38 -10.25
C PHE A 14 -1.50 -10.65 -10.90
N GLN A 15 -1.26 -9.79 -11.88
CA GLN A 15 -2.32 -9.09 -12.62
C GLN A 15 -3.29 -10.05 -13.29
N ALA A 16 -2.81 -11.18 -13.83
CA ALA A 16 -3.65 -12.20 -14.45
C ALA A 16 -4.66 -12.87 -13.48
N LYS A 17 -4.52 -12.66 -12.17
CA LYS A 17 -5.46 -13.13 -11.13
C LYS A 17 -6.53 -12.10 -10.78
N LEU A 18 -6.33 -10.85 -11.19
CA LEU A 18 -7.19 -9.74 -10.80
C LEU A 18 -8.29 -9.50 -11.84
N GLU A 19 -9.36 -8.87 -11.39
CA GLU A 19 -10.36 -8.30 -12.29
C GLU A 19 -9.75 -7.09 -13.04
N ALA A 20 -10.26 -6.82 -14.24
CA ALA A 20 -9.67 -5.83 -15.15
C ALA A 20 -9.53 -4.43 -14.54
N ASP A 21 -10.47 -4.04 -13.68
CA ASP A 21 -10.50 -2.71 -13.07
C ASP A 21 -9.81 -2.64 -11.70
N THR A 22 -9.19 -3.74 -11.24
CA THR A 22 -8.49 -3.77 -9.96
C THR A 22 -7.12 -3.12 -10.07
N LEU A 23 -6.92 -2.03 -9.35
CA LEU A 23 -5.66 -1.31 -9.30
C LEU A 23 -4.58 -2.09 -8.54
N VAL A 24 -3.34 -1.94 -8.95
CA VAL A 24 -2.19 -2.56 -8.30
C VAL A 24 -1.27 -1.49 -7.70
N MET A 25 -1.09 -1.54 -6.38
CA MET A 25 -0.08 -0.77 -5.67
C MET A 25 1.18 -1.61 -5.51
N ALA A 26 2.28 -1.20 -6.15
CA ALA A 26 3.59 -1.83 -5.95
C ALA A 26 4.29 -1.24 -4.72
N MET A 27 4.75 -2.09 -3.81
CA MET A 27 5.49 -1.67 -2.63
C MET A 27 6.97 -1.48 -2.96
N VAL A 28 7.46 -0.24 -2.87
CA VAL A 28 8.88 0.13 -3.16
C VAL A 28 9.58 0.72 -1.93
N LYS A 29 9.02 0.51 -0.75
CA LYS A 29 9.58 0.93 0.54
C LYS A 29 10.95 0.28 0.82
N ALA A 30 11.69 0.84 1.79
CA ALA A 30 13.01 0.36 2.22
C ALA A 30 13.98 0.22 1.02
N SER A 31 14.10 1.31 0.25
CA SER A 31 14.94 1.33 -0.95
C SER A 31 14.58 0.24 -1.96
N GLY A 32 13.26 0.06 -2.24
CA GLY A 32 12.78 -1.00 -3.13
C GLY A 32 13.13 -2.40 -2.61
N TYR A 33 12.95 -2.65 -1.30
CA TYR A 33 13.42 -3.87 -0.61
C TYR A 33 14.92 -4.12 -0.81
N GLY A 34 15.73 -3.05 -0.90
CA GLY A 34 17.17 -3.11 -1.10
C GLY A 34 17.63 -3.19 -2.57
N THR A 35 16.71 -3.06 -3.53
CA THR A 35 17.02 -3.13 -4.96
C THR A 35 17.21 -1.77 -5.65
N GLY A 36 17.02 -0.68 -4.89
CA GLY A 36 17.03 0.68 -5.43
C GLY A 36 15.62 1.20 -5.68
N SER A 37 15.21 2.27 -4.98
CA SER A 37 13.83 2.76 -5.07
C SER A 37 13.52 3.41 -6.40
N PHE A 38 14.44 4.24 -6.92
CA PHE A 38 14.16 5.06 -8.09
C PHE A 38 14.11 4.22 -9.38
N GLU A 39 15.11 3.37 -9.60
CA GLU A 39 15.18 2.53 -10.79
C GLU A 39 13.99 1.57 -10.86
N VAL A 40 13.62 1.00 -9.71
CA VAL A 40 12.44 0.13 -9.61
C VAL A 40 11.15 0.91 -9.80
N ALA A 41 10.99 2.08 -9.16
CA ALA A 41 9.79 2.90 -9.30
C ALA A 41 9.60 3.37 -10.76
N ARG A 42 10.68 3.82 -11.42
CA ARG A 42 10.66 4.21 -12.81
C ARG A 42 10.28 3.05 -13.75
N ALA A 43 10.89 1.88 -13.54
CA ALA A 43 10.53 0.70 -14.32
C ALA A 43 9.06 0.28 -14.12
N LEU A 44 8.53 0.40 -12.89
CA LEU A 44 7.13 0.12 -12.59
C LEU A 44 6.19 1.16 -13.24
N GLU A 45 6.57 2.44 -13.25
CA GLU A 45 5.84 3.49 -13.95
C GLU A 45 5.79 3.22 -15.48
N GLU A 46 6.90 2.81 -16.09
CA GLU A 46 6.96 2.34 -17.48
C GLU A 46 6.13 1.06 -17.73
N MET A 47 5.87 0.27 -16.70
CA MET A 47 4.96 -0.89 -16.74
C MET A 47 3.50 -0.51 -16.49
N HIS A 48 3.19 0.79 -16.36
CA HIS A 48 1.86 1.34 -16.07
C HIS A 48 1.28 0.84 -14.75
N ILE A 49 2.10 0.82 -13.69
CA ILE A 49 1.60 0.54 -12.33
C ILE A 49 0.68 1.67 -11.87
N ASP A 50 -0.39 1.33 -11.14
CA ASP A 50 -1.39 2.33 -10.73
C ASP A 50 -0.94 3.15 -9.52
N TYR A 51 -0.23 2.53 -8.57
CA TYR A 51 0.24 3.14 -7.33
C TYR A 51 1.59 2.63 -6.92
N LEU A 52 2.34 3.48 -6.22
CA LEU A 52 3.52 3.09 -5.44
C LEU A 52 3.24 3.22 -3.95
N GLY A 53 3.74 2.28 -3.14
CA GLY A 53 3.65 2.36 -1.68
C GLY A 53 5.04 2.45 -1.05
N VAL A 54 5.26 3.48 -0.24
CA VAL A 54 6.51 3.71 0.49
C VAL A 54 6.28 3.74 1.99
N ALA A 55 7.35 3.59 2.79
CA ALA A 55 7.21 3.60 4.24
C ALA A 55 7.15 5.01 4.81
N PHE A 56 8.00 5.92 4.34
CA PHE A 56 8.21 7.23 4.94
C PHE A 56 8.13 8.36 3.92
N ALA A 57 7.84 9.57 4.39
CA ALA A 57 7.76 10.79 3.59
C ALA A 57 9.02 11.03 2.75
N GLN A 58 10.22 10.81 3.34
CA GLN A 58 11.48 11.00 2.65
C GLN A 58 11.63 10.14 1.38
N GLU A 59 11.13 8.90 1.41
CA GLU A 59 11.14 8.03 0.23
C GLU A 59 10.26 8.60 -0.87
N ALA A 60 9.03 9.05 -0.53
CA ALA A 60 8.11 9.65 -1.50
C ALA A 60 8.66 10.93 -2.12
N LEU A 61 9.16 11.84 -1.29
CA LEU A 61 9.73 13.12 -1.74
C LEU A 61 10.95 12.92 -2.62
N SER A 62 11.80 11.92 -2.30
CA SER A 62 12.95 11.55 -3.13
C SER A 62 12.51 11.03 -4.51
N LEU A 63 11.48 10.19 -4.57
CA LEU A 63 10.92 9.71 -5.85
C LEU A 63 10.33 10.86 -6.67
N ARG A 64 9.58 11.78 -6.05
CA ARG A 64 9.04 12.96 -6.71
C ARG A 64 10.12 13.88 -7.25
N ALA A 65 11.19 14.14 -6.47
CA ALA A 65 12.33 14.95 -6.91
C ALA A 65 13.06 14.36 -8.12
N GLN A 66 12.98 13.05 -8.32
CA GLN A 66 13.53 12.32 -9.46
C GLN A 66 12.53 12.16 -10.62
N GLY A 67 11.36 12.78 -10.54
CA GLY A 67 10.40 12.88 -11.64
C GLY A 67 9.34 11.78 -11.71
N ILE A 68 9.22 10.90 -10.70
CA ILE A 68 8.14 9.90 -10.64
C ILE A 68 6.78 10.60 -10.51
N GLN A 69 5.84 10.30 -11.39
CA GLN A 69 4.50 10.90 -11.46
C GLN A 69 3.40 9.98 -10.92
N CYS A 70 3.62 8.67 -10.95
CA CYS A 70 2.68 7.67 -10.43
C CYS A 70 2.18 8.04 -9.02
N PRO A 71 0.89 7.87 -8.67
CA PRO A 71 0.37 8.06 -7.32
C PRO A 71 1.22 7.34 -6.27
N ILE A 72 1.55 8.03 -5.16
CA ILE A 72 2.39 7.47 -4.09
C ILE A 72 1.62 7.54 -2.76
N LEU A 73 1.45 6.38 -2.11
CA LEU A 73 0.97 6.29 -0.74
C LEU A 73 2.13 6.18 0.24
N VAL A 74 2.16 7.09 1.23
CA VAL A 74 3.11 7.08 2.35
C VAL A 74 2.45 6.43 3.56
N LEU A 75 3.03 5.33 4.06
CA LEU A 75 2.46 4.52 5.16
C LEU A 75 2.70 5.12 6.54
N ASN A 76 3.77 5.90 6.72
CA ASN A 76 4.05 6.59 7.99
C ASN A 76 4.44 8.04 7.67
N SER A 77 3.65 8.98 8.17
CA SER A 77 3.89 10.41 8.02
C SER A 77 3.66 11.12 9.35
N GLU A 78 4.48 12.12 9.63
CA GLU A 78 4.34 13.01 10.77
C GLU A 78 3.61 14.29 10.36
N ALA A 79 2.92 14.94 11.30
CA ALA A 79 2.15 16.16 11.04
C ALA A 79 2.98 17.26 10.36
N ALA A 80 4.24 17.42 10.74
CA ALA A 80 5.15 18.42 10.16
C ALA A 80 5.47 18.17 8.67
N GLN A 81 5.26 16.94 8.18
CA GLN A 81 5.55 16.54 6.79
C GLN A 81 4.36 16.72 5.86
N LEU A 82 3.14 16.86 6.40
CA LEU A 82 1.91 16.88 5.61
C LEU A 82 1.87 17.99 4.56
N PRO A 83 2.30 19.25 4.84
CA PRO A 83 2.29 20.29 3.81
C PRO A 83 3.13 19.92 2.58
N MET A 84 4.32 19.37 2.80
CA MET A 84 5.22 18.95 1.70
C MET A 84 4.65 17.76 0.94
N LEU A 85 4.04 16.80 1.63
CA LEU A 85 3.42 15.63 1.01
C LEU A 85 2.20 16.03 0.17
N ALA A 86 1.34 16.91 0.69
CA ALA A 86 0.19 17.43 -0.04
C ALA A 86 0.65 18.22 -1.29
N GLN A 87 1.67 19.09 -1.15
CA GLN A 87 2.24 19.83 -2.28
C GLN A 87 2.87 18.89 -3.33
N ALA A 88 3.48 17.80 -2.90
CA ALA A 88 4.06 16.78 -3.79
C ALA A 88 3.00 15.83 -4.40
N GLY A 89 1.70 16.02 -4.11
CA GLY A 89 0.63 15.15 -4.59
C GLY A 89 0.76 13.71 -4.08
N CYS A 90 1.27 13.54 -2.85
CA CYS A 90 1.36 12.23 -2.20
C CYS A 90 0.14 11.99 -1.32
N GLU A 91 -0.33 10.75 -1.28
CA GLU A 91 -1.38 10.29 -0.38
C GLU A 91 -0.74 9.75 0.91
N VAL A 92 -1.45 9.82 2.05
CA VAL A 92 -0.91 9.41 3.34
C VAL A 92 -1.83 8.43 4.06
N GLU A 93 -1.25 7.49 4.81
CA GLU A 93 -1.99 6.58 5.68
C GLU A 93 -2.36 7.29 6.98
N LEU A 94 -3.64 7.25 7.35
CA LEU A 94 -4.17 7.70 8.63
C LEU A 94 -4.56 6.47 9.45
N PHE A 95 -3.87 6.21 10.55
CA PHE A 95 -3.98 4.96 11.29
C PHE A 95 -4.14 5.11 12.81
N ASP A 96 -3.99 6.32 13.36
CA ASP A 96 -3.95 6.51 14.80
C ASP A 96 -4.70 7.79 15.24
N PRO A 97 -5.47 7.77 16.35
CA PRO A 97 -6.14 8.95 16.87
C PRO A 97 -5.18 10.08 17.29
N HIS A 98 -3.95 9.76 17.76
CA HIS A 98 -2.96 10.77 18.12
C HIS A 98 -2.41 11.43 16.86
N GLN A 99 -2.11 10.64 15.82
CA GLN A 99 -1.72 11.17 14.51
C GLN A 99 -2.80 12.13 13.98
N LEU A 100 -4.08 11.74 14.05
CA LEU A 100 -5.19 12.61 13.65
C LEU A 100 -5.23 13.89 14.49
N LYS A 101 -5.07 13.79 15.82
CA LYS A 101 -5.07 14.94 16.71
C LYS A 101 -3.96 15.93 16.34
N ASP A 102 -2.76 15.44 16.05
CA ASP A 102 -1.63 16.27 15.64
C ASP A 102 -1.90 16.95 14.29
N TRP A 103 -2.52 16.23 13.34
CA TRP A 103 -2.94 16.80 12.05
C TRP A 103 -4.01 17.89 12.20
N LEU A 104 -4.96 17.68 13.13
CA LEU A 104 -6.02 18.65 13.40
C LEU A 104 -5.52 19.90 14.13
N ALA A 105 -4.46 19.79 14.90
CA ALA A 105 -3.83 20.93 15.60
C ALA A 105 -3.05 21.84 14.64
N GLY A 106 -2.64 21.32 13.48
CA GLY A 106 -1.97 22.09 12.44
C GLY A 106 -2.91 23.02 11.68
N PRO A 107 -2.37 24.00 10.94
CA PRO A 107 -3.16 24.86 10.06
C PRO A 107 -3.80 24.05 8.94
N LEU A 108 -4.90 24.61 8.38
CA LEU A 108 -5.47 24.06 7.14
C LEU A 108 -4.42 24.05 6.04
N GLN A 109 -4.38 22.99 5.26
CA GLN A 109 -3.45 22.88 4.15
C GLN A 109 -3.96 23.69 2.95
N GLU A 110 -3.06 24.35 2.24
CA GLU A 110 -3.40 25.02 0.97
C GLU A 110 -3.77 23.99 -0.11
N ASN A 111 -3.12 22.83 -0.10
CA ASN A 111 -3.40 21.72 -0.99
C ASN A 111 -4.22 20.66 -0.27
N LEU A 112 -5.13 19.98 -0.98
CA LEU A 112 -5.91 18.88 -0.44
C LEU A 112 -4.99 17.72 -0.04
N LEU A 113 -5.09 17.30 1.22
CA LEU A 113 -4.41 16.12 1.72
C LEU A 113 -5.27 14.89 1.45
N GLN A 114 -4.81 14.01 0.58
CA GLN A 114 -5.46 12.75 0.27
C GLN A 114 -5.06 11.69 1.28
N VAL A 115 -6.03 11.03 1.90
CA VAL A 115 -5.75 10.07 2.97
C VAL A 115 -6.36 8.70 2.72
N HIS A 116 -5.63 7.65 3.13
CA HIS A 116 -6.13 6.29 3.25
C HIS A 116 -6.35 5.95 4.71
N ILE A 117 -7.61 5.72 5.10
CA ILE A 117 -7.93 5.30 6.47
C ILE A 117 -7.51 3.84 6.64
N LYS A 118 -6.64 3.59 7.62
CA LYS A 118 -6.31 2.24 8.02
C LYS A 118 -7.23 1.73 9.11
N VAL A 119 -7.82 0.55 8.87
CA VAL A 119 -8.68 -0.15 9.81
C VAL A 119 -7.92 -1.35 10.38
N ASP A 120 -7.86 -1.45 11.70
CA ASP A 120 -7.36 -2.65 12.37
C ASP A 120 -8.48 -3.70 12.44
N THR A 121 -8.35 -4.71 11.60
CA THR A 121 -9.28 -5.84 11.50
C THR A 121 -8.77 -7.09 12.21
N GLY A 122 -7.71 -6.97 13.02
CA GLY A 122 -7.17 -8.08 13.80
C GLY A 122 -5.65 -8.25 13.76
N MET A 123 -4.92 -7.42 13.01
CA MET A 123 -3.45 -7.46 13.05
C MET A 123 -2.87 -6.82 14.32
N HIS A 124 -3.60 -5.90 14.96
CA HIS A 124 -3.23 -5.23 16.21
C HIS A 124 -1.86 -4.54 16.20
N ARG A 125 -1.50 -3.96 15.04
CA ARG A 125 -0.28 -3.20 14.90
C ARG A 125 -0.55 -1.71 14.72
N LEU A 126 -1.30 -1.32 13.70
CA LEU A 126 -1.72 0.03 13.38
C LEU A 126 -3.13 -0.01 12.78
N GLY A 127 -3.92 1.03 13.01
CA GLY A 127 -5.24 1.20 12.42
C GLY A 127 -6.30 1.52 13.46
N PHE A 128 -7.36 2.18 13.01
CA PHE A 128 -8.52 2.44 13.83
C PHE A 128 -9.32 1.17 14.06
N LYS A 129 -9.75 0.93 15.29
CA LYS A 129 -10.71 -0.14 15.56
C LYS A 129 -12.03 0.20 14.88
N PRO A 130 -12.79 -0.80 14.36
CA PRO A 130 -14.08 -0.54 13.70
C PRO A 130 -15.04 0.33 14.52
N ALA A 131 -15.07 0.15 15.85
CA ALA A 131 -15.91 0.94 16.75
C ALA A 131 -15.55 2.45 16.79
N ALA A 132 -14.33 2.84 16.42
CA ALA A 132 -13.88 4.22 16.41
C ALA A 132 -14.17 4.95 15.08
N LEU A 133 -14.60 4.24 14.03
CA LEU A 133 -14.76 4.81 12.70
C LEU A 133 -15.82 5.90 12.63
N GLN A 134 -16.92 5.76 13.35
CA GLN A 134 -17.99 6.76 13.33
C GLN A 134 -17.52 8.12 13.84
N GLU A 135 -16.78 8.14 14.94
CA GLU A 135 -16.22 9.38 15.49
C GLU A 135 -15.12 9.95 14.58
N LEU A 136 -14.24 9.09 14.05
CA LEU A 136 -13.25 9.49 13.07
C LEU A 136 -13.89 10.21 11.87
N LEU A 137 -14.93 9.62 11.28
CA LEU A 137 -15.59 10.17 10.11
C LEU A 137 -16.26 11.51 10.42
N ARG A 138 -16.90 11.62 11.61
CA ARG A 138 -17.48 12.88 12.07
C ARG A 138 -16.43 14.00 12.15
N VAL A 139 -15.25 13.69 12.68
CA VAL A 139 -14.15 14.65 12.79
C VAL A 139 -13.58 15.04 11.43
N LEU A 140 -13.36 14.07 10.55
CA LEU A 140 -12.81 14.32 9.21
C LEU A 140 -13.73 15.19 8.35
N GLN A 141 -15.06 15.10 8.50
CA GLN A 141 -16.01 15.95 7.78
C GLN A 141 -15.89 17.45 8.12
N LEU A 142 -15.29 17.79 9.26
CA LEU A 142 -15.04 19.18 9.65
C LEU A 142 -13.80 19.78 8.97
N ARG A 143 -12.96 18.95 8.32
CA ARG A 143 -11.73 19.36 7.65
C ARG A 143 -11.92 19.30 6.13
N LYS A 144 -12.02 20.48 5.50
CA LYS A 144 -12.21 20.60 4.05
C LYS A 144 -10.91 20.39 3.26
N ASP A 145 -9.78 20.45 3.93
CA ASP A 145 -8.45 20.23 3.38
C ASP A 145 -8.01 18.75 3.41
N ILE A 146 -8.83 17.86 4.00
CA ILE A 146 -8.58 16.41 4.03
C ILE A 146 -9.68 15.70 3.23
N VAL A 147 -9.27 14.84 2.29
CA VAL A 147 -10.18 13.98 1.52
C VAL A 147 -9.78 12.51 1.65
N VAL A 148 -10.75 11.65 1.96
CA VAL A 148 -10.51 10.20 2.05
C VAL A 148 -10.60 9.61 0.65
N THR A 149 -9.46 9.14 0.14
CA THR A 149 -9.31 8.50 -1.19
C THR A 149 -9.14 7.01 -1.10
N GLY A 150 -8.76 6.48 0.08
CA GLY A 150 -8.56 5.06 0.28
C GLY A 150 -8.98 4.54 1.66
N ILE A 151 -9.20 3.23 1.72
CA ILE A 151 -9.49 2.48 2.93
C ILE A 151 -8.62 1.23 2.90
N MET A 152 -7.89 0.96 3.98
CA MET A 152 -6.98 -0.17 3.98
C MET A 152 -6.99 -0.96 5.28
N THR A 153 -6.65 -2.23 5.16
CA THR A 153 -6.24 -3.09 6.27
C THR A 153 -5.03 -3.92 5.88
N HIS A 154 -4.48 -4.69 6.79
CA HIS A 154 -3.41 -5.64 6.49
C HIS A 154 -3.74 -7.02 7.06
N LEU A 155 -3.68 -8.03 6.19
CA LEU A 155 -3.93 -9.41 6.57
C LEU A 155 -2.70 -9.97 7.31
N SER A 156 -2.93 -10.53 8.50
CA SER A 156 -1.84 -10.99 9.36
C SER A 156 -1.26 -12.32 8.92
N ALA A 157 -2.10 -13.24 8.44
CA ALA A 157 -1.77 -14.63 8.21
C ALA A 157 -2.30 -15.17 6.87
N SER A 158 -2.42 -14.31 5.86
CA SER A 158 -2.94 -14.70 4.53
C SER A 158 -2.07 -15.74 3.80
N ASN A 159 -0.86 -16.00 4.29
CA ASN A 159 0.04 -17.03 3.77
C ASN A 159 -0.21 -18.43 4.37
N ASP A 160 -0.94 -18.54 5.48
CA ASP A 160 -1.15 -19.79 6.20
C ASP A 160 -2.57 -20.33 5.99
N PRO A 161 -2.74 -21.50 5.35
CA PRO A 161 -4.05 -22.14 5.22
C PRO A 161 -4.74 -22.48 6.54
N ALA A 162 -3.98 -22.76 7.61
CA ALA A 162 -4.55 -23.03 8.92
C ALA A 162 -5.26 -21.81 9.52
N GLU A 163 -4.88 -20.61 9.09
CA GLU A 163 -5.42 -19.32 9.55
C GLU A 163 -6.48 -18.74 8.61
N ASP A 164 -7.03 -19.52 7.68
CA ASP A 164 -8.04 -19.04 6.73
C ASP A 164 -9.31 -18.50 7.40
N ALA A 165 -9.74 -19.12 8.49
CA ALA A 165 -10.89 -18.65 9.24
C ALA A 165 -10.65 -17.23 9.80
N PHE A 166 -9.47 -16.99 10.35
CA PHE A 166 -9.06 -15.68 10.84
C PHE A 166 -8.93 -14.65 9.71
N THR A 167 -8.30 -15.02 8.61
CA THR A 167 -8.16 -14.16 7.43
C THR A 167 -9.53 -13.77 6.86
N LYS A 168 -10.47 -14.70 6.74
CA LYS A 168 -11.86 -14.43 6.32
C LYS A 168 -12.59 -13.50 7.30
N ALA A 169 -12.38 -13.66 8.62
CA ALA A 169 -12.94 -12.75 9.61
C ALA A 169 -12.37 -11.32 9.45
N GLN A 170 -11.06 -11.17 9.20
CA GLN A 170 -10.45 -9.86 8.90
C GLN A 170 -11.10 -9.22 7.64
N LEU A 171 -11.28 -9.99 6.58
CA LEU A 171 -11.90 -9.52 5.32
C LEU A 171 -13.36 -9.11 5.51
N ALA A 172 -14.14 -9.86 6.29
CA ALA A 172 -15.52 -9.52 6.60
C ALA A 172 -15.63 -8.22 7.40
N GLN A 173 -14.78 -8.03 8.41
CA GLN A 173 -14.69 -6.77 9.16
C GLN A 173 -14.28 -5.60 8.26
N PHE A 174 -13.31 -5.83 7.37
CA PHE A 174 -12.87 -4.82 6.42
C PHE A 174 -13.98 -4.40 5.47
N LYS A 175 -14.74 -5.35 4.94
CA LYS A 175 -15.92 -5.05 4.09
C LYS A 175 -16.90 -4.14 4.82
N THR A 176 -17.27 -4.48 6.06
CA THR A 176 -18.17 -3.65 6.89
C THR A 176 -17.61 -2.24 7.09
N ALA A 177 -16.32 -2.10 7.36
CA ALA A 177 -15.67 -0.80 7.48
C ALA A 177 -15.69 0.00 6.17
N CYS A 178 -15.47 -0.65 5.03
CA CYS A 178 -15.59 -0.02 3.72
C CYS A 178 -17.00 0.50 3.46
N ASP A 179 -18.02 -0.32 3.76
CA ASP A 179 -19.42 0.07 3.58
C ASP A 179 -19.77 1.28 4.44
N GLN A 180 -19.27 1.34 5.70
CA GLN A 180 -19.46 2.48 6.60
C GLN A 180 -18.76 3.75 6.09
N ILE A 181 -17.48 3.66 5.70
CA ILE A 181 -16.69 4.82 5.26
C ILE A 181 -17.23 5.39 3.95
N ARG A 182 -17.67 4.53 3.03
CA ARG A 182 -18.23 4.93 1.73
C ARG A 182 -19.57 5.66 1.81
N GLN A 183 -20.28 5.58 2.91
CA GLN A 183 -21.47 6.43 3.13
C GLN A 183 -21.09 7.92 3.12
N TYR A 184 -19.86 8.26 3.50
CA TYR A 184 -19.34 9.64 3.56
C TYR A 184 -18.37 9.94 2.40
N TYR A 185 -17.62 8.93 1.95
CA TYR A 185 -16.59 9.03 0.91
C TYR A 185 -16.79 7.93 -0.14
N PRO A 186 -17.81 8.05 -1.03
CA PRO A 186 -18.20 6.96 -1.94
C PRO A 186 -17.10 6.56 -2.92
N GLY A 187 -16.17 7.46 -3.23
CA GLY A 187 -15.02 7.20 -4.11
C GLY A 187 -13.81 6.52 -3.44
N ALA A 188 -13.86 6.26 -2.12
CA ALA A 188 -12.73 5.68 -1.41
C ALA A 188 -12.44 4.23 -1.84
N LYS A 189 -11.21 3.99 -2.29
CA LYS A 189 -10.75 2.69 -2.81
C LYS A 189 -10.37 1.76 -1.65
N GLY A 190 -11.07 0.64 -1.53
CA GLY A 190 -10.73 -0.40 -0.55
C GLY A 190 -9.52 -1.22 -1.00
N HIS A 191 -8.57 -1.54 -0.09
CA HIS A 191 -7.46 -2.44 -0.36
C HIS A 191 -7.01 -3.23 0.87
N ALA A 192 -7.22 -4.55 0.84
CA ALA A 192 -6.85 -5.48 1.91
C ALA A 192 -5.70 -6.41 1.52
N LEU A 193 -5.72 -6.93 0.29
CA LEU A 193 -4.87 -8.04 -0.13
C LEU A 193 -3.40 -7.59 -0.30
N ASN A 194 -2.50 -8.36 0.32
CA ASN A 194 -1.06 -8.38 0.04
C ASN A 194 -0.75 -9.48 -0.98
N SER A 195 0.52 -9.76 -1.29
CA SER A 195 0.92 -10.79 -2.26
C SER A 195 0.27 -12.16 -2.02
N TYR A 196 0.22 -12.62 -0.78
CA TYR A 196 -0.43 -13.89 -0.42
C TYR A 196 -1.96 -13.80 -0.50
N GLY A 197 -2.52 -12.68 -0.08
CA GLY A 197 -3.96 -12.42 -0.21
C GLY A 197 -4.43 -12.46 -1.67
N ILE A 198 -3.64 -11.89 -2.60
CA ILE A 198 -3.93 -11.95 -4.04
C ILE A 198 -3.96 -13.41 -4.53
N ALA A 199 -3.03 -14.24 -4.08
CA ALA A 199 -2.97 -15.64 -4.51
C ALA A 199 -4.13 -16.50 -3.98
N ARG A 200 -4.59 -16.24 -2.73
CA ARG A 200 -5.47 -17.15 -2.00
C ARG A 200 -6.88 -16.64 -1.73
N HIS A 201 -7.10 -15.31 -1.82
CA HIS A 201 -8.36 -14.66 -1.46
C HIS A 201 -8.77 -13.61 -2.50
N THR A 202 -8.61 -13.94 -3.79
CA THR A 202 -8.83 -13.00 -4.91
C THR A 202 -10.25 -12.44 -4.93
N GLU A 203 -11.21 -13.19 -4.42
CA GLU A 203 -12.62 -12.76 -4.28
C GLU A 203 -12.80 -11.51 -3.40
N ALA A 204 -11.77 -11.16 -2.60
CA ALA A 204 -11.77 -10.00 -1.71
C ALA A 204 -10.83 -8.86 -2.20
N GLN A 205 -10.56 -8.78 -3.50
CA GLN A 205 -9.60 -7.81 -4.07
C GLN A 205 -10.03 -6.34 -3.95
N HIS A 206 -11.32 -6.05 -3.77
CA HIS A 206 -11.87 -4.69 -3.76
C HIS A 206 -11.39 -3.88 -4.98
N GLN A 207 -11.17 -2.54 -4.82
CA GLN A 207 -10.74 -1.67 -5.93
C GLN A 207 -9.23 -1.67 -6.13
N MET A 208 -8.44 -2.15 -5.15
CA MET A 208 -6.99 -2.15 -5.24
C MET A 208 -6.37 -3.27 -4.42
N VAL A 209 -5.19 -3.73 -4.84
CA VAL A 209 -4.37 -4.70 -4.11
C VAL A 209 -2.95 -4.14 -3.90
N ARG A 210 -2.19 -4.71 -2.95
CA ARG A 210 -0.81 -4.30 -2.66
C ARG A 210 0.15 -5.44 -2.93
N LEU A 211 0.98 -5.28 -3.95
CA LEU A 211 1.97 -6.27 -4.35
C LEU A 211 3.36 -5.88 -3.81
N GLY A 212 3.89 -6.68 -2.91
CA GLY A 212 5.22 -6.51 -2.31
C GLY A 212 6.13 -7.69 -2.66
N LEU A 213 6.34 -8.63 -1.74
CA LEU A 213 7.29 -9.74 -1.87
C LEU A 213 7.18 -10.49 -3.21
N GLY A 214 5.96 -10.76 -3.68
CA GLY A 214 5.74 -11.45 -4.95
C GLY A 214 6.30 -10.71 -6.16
N LEU A 215 6.32 -9.37 -6.14
CA LEU A 215 6.91 -8.56 -7.20
C LEU A 215 8.41 -8.83 -7.34
N TYR A 216 9.10 -9.01 -6.21
CA TYR A 216 10.54 -9.26 -6.14
C TYR A 216 10.93 -10.74 -6.31
N GLY A 217 9.96 -11.60 -6.61
CA GLY A 217 10.23 -13.03 -6.81
C GLY A 217 10.37 -13.83 -5.53
N LEU A 218 9.94 -13.27 -4.39
CA LEU A 218 10.06 -13.88 -3.07
C LEU A 218 8.76 -14.56 -2.66
N GLY A 219 8.86 -15.78 -2.16
CA GLY A 219 7.75 -16.61 -1.72
C GLY A 219 7.22 -17.56 -2.79
N THR A 220 6.34 -18.47 -2.36
CA THR A 220 5.59 -19.39 -3.22
C THR A 220 4.11 -19.07 -3.10
N TYR A 221 3.41 -19.04 -4.22
CA TYR A 221 2.02 -18.58 -4.27
C TYR A 221 1.17 -19.57 -5.08
N ASP A 222 0.19 -20.16 -4.42
CA ASP A 222 -0.71 -21.11 -5.06
C ASP A 222 -1.46 -20.45 -6.23
N GLY A 223 -1.45 -21.13 -7.37
CA GLY A 223 -2.13 -20.65 -8.56
C GLY A 223 -1.51 -19.42 -9.26
N ILE A 224 -0.37 -18.88 -8.79
CA ILE A 224 0.42 -17.83 -9.49
C ILE A 224 1.52 -18.47 -10.35
N GLY A 225 1.95 -19.68 -9.99
CA GLY A 225 3.08 -20.36 -10.62
C GLY A 225 4.43 -19.89 -10.06
N ARG A 226 5.51 -20.44 -10.59
CA ARG A 226 6.87 -20.11 -10.14
C ARG A 226 7.20 -18.67 -10.51
N LEU A 227 7.58 -17.88 -9.51
CA LEU A 227 8.12 -16.54 -9.70
C LEU A 227 9.58 -16.58 -10.15
N GLU A 228 10.02 -15.51 -10.79
CA GLU A 228 11.40 -15.34 -11.20
C GLU A 228 12.15 -14.48 -10.19
N GLU A 229 13.39 -14.86 -9.88
CA GLU A 229 14.25 -14.08 -8.99
C GLU A 229 14.62 -12.75 -9.64
N VAL A 230 14.35 -11.66 -8.91
CA VAL A 230 14.64 -10.30 -9.37
C VAL A 230 16.04 -9.87 -8.95
N LEU A 231 16.53 -10.37 -7.82
CA LEU A 231 17.83 -10.01 -7.25
C LEU A 231 18.83 -11.16 -7.39
N ALA A 232 20.01 -10.87 -7.96
CA ALA A 232 21.15 -11.76 -7.94
C ALA A 232 22.35 -11.07 -7.27
N TRP A 233 22.84 -11.66 -6.17
CA TRP A 233 24.06 -11.21 -5.51
C TRP A 233 25.27 -11.90 -6.15
N LYS A 234 26.19 -11.13 -6.68
CA LYS A 234 27.42 -11.65 -7.34
C LYS A 234 28.65 -11.01 -6.72
N CYS A 235 29.71 -11.80 -6.58
CA CYS A 235 31.02 -11.30 -6.16
C CYS A 235 32.12 -11.96 -7.00
N THR A 236 33.25 -11.26 -7.14
CA THR A 236 34.45 -11.81 -7.75
C THR A 236 35.35 -12.38 -6.66
N VAL A 237 35.80 -13.62 -6.84
CA VAL A 237 36.81 -14.21 -5.95
C VAL A 237 38.13 -13.51 -6.22
N SER A 238 38.66 -12.80 -5.21
CA SER A 238 39.92 -12.06 -5.34
C SER A 238 41.17 -12.92 -5.08
N GLN A 239 41.03 -14.03 -4.35
CA GLN A 239 42.10 -14.92 -4.04
C GLN A 239 41.55 -16.32 -3.76
N VAL A 240 42.24 -17.35 -4.25
CA VAL A 240 42.03 -18.75 -3.93
C VAL A 240 43.31 -19.21 -3.25
N GLY A 241 43.20 -19.72 -1.99
CA GLY A 241 44.33 -20.26 -1.20
C GLY A 241 44.63 -21.70 -1.54
#